data_218f17e33f4db3dde105b401cd53a1a1
#
_entry.id   218f17e33f4db3dde105b401cd53a1a1
#
_cell.length_a   1.000
_cell.length_b   1.000
_cell.length_c   1.000
_cell.angle_alpha   90.00
_cell.angle_beta   90.00
_cell.angle_gamma   90.00
#
_symmetry.space_group_name_H-M   'P 1'
#
loop_
_entity.id
_entity.type
_entity.pdbx_description
1 polymer ?
#
loop_
_entity_poly.entity_id
_entity_poly.type
_entity_poly.pdbx_seq_one_letter_code
_entity_poly.pdbx_strand_id
1 'polypeptide(L)'
;AYMDSIPMVGITGQVPTAAIGTDAFQECDTVGITRSITKHNELVMSAQDIPMVVRQAFHIATTGRPGPTLIDLPKDVLQNTMEWYWPSDDEVLDSLPGYRPNVKGHAKMIKEAARLIFAAKQPILYVGGGVLKARAAGVLRELAELTQIPVVTTLMARGAFPDSHPLCLGMPGMHGTATAVTAMQKSDLLIALGSRFDDRVTGKVAAFAPDAKIIHVDIDPAEQGKVRRPDVPIVGDCRLVIEEIVKAIKDMLQSGEKQADVGPWRSRVSGWREQFPLAYDQSEPGAALKPQFCLEKLRDGAPEGTIVVSGVGQHQMWASQYWRFEEPYTWVNSGGLGTMGFAVPAAIGAKVGRPDKTVWAVDGDGCFQMTAQELVTASLEKIPVKIGILNNSYLGMVRQWQEMFYGERYSEVNLSGTLPDFVKWAESMGCVGIRVEDPQEAEAAIDKANSINDRPVVVDFRVEENEKVFPMVPAGQSNDDLILHDSQRARREFLK
;
A
#
# COMPACT_ATOMS: atom_id res chain seq x y z
N ALA A 1 -9.43 1.03 6.36
CA ALA A 1 -8.70 0.30 7.41
C ALA A 1 -8.85 -1.23 7.26
N TYR A 2 -10.09 -1.75 7.15
CA TYR A 2 -10.33 -3.21 7.07
C TYR A 2 -9.62 -3.87 5.88
N MET A 3 -9.79 -3.33 4.67
CA MET A 3 -9.19 -3.89 3.46
C MET A 3 -7.65 -3.81 3.44
N ASP A 4 -7.08 -2.79 4.09
CA ASP A 4 -5.62 -2.59 4.16
C ASP A 4 -5.00 -3.16 5.43
N SER A 5 -5.79 -3.89 6.24
CA SER A 5 -5.33 -4.51 7.49
C SER A 5 -4.67 -3.49 8.44
N ILE A 6 -5.31 -2.34 8.65
CA ILE A 6 -4.83 -1.28 9.53
C ILE A 6 -5.51 -1.41 10.89
N PRO A 7 -4.76 -1.58 11.98
CA PRO A 7 -5.32 -1.60 13.32
C PRO A 7 -5.83 -0.20 13.68
N MET A 8 -7.11 -0.13 14.03
CA MET A 8 -7.77 1.11 14.43
C MET A 8 -8.86 0.79 15.46
N VAL A 9 -9.00 1.60 16.47
CA VAL A 9 -10.12 1.53 17.43
C VAL A 9 -10.99 2.75 17.22
N GLY A 10 -12.21 2.54 16.70
CA GLY A 10 -13.24 3.57 16.59
C GLY A 10 -14.04 3.63 17.89
N ILE A 11 -14.36 4.83 18.35
CA ILE A 11 -15.25 5.07 19.48
C ILE A 11 -16.36 5.98 19.00
N THR A 12 -17.62 5.53 19.14
CA THR A 12 -18.81 6.28 18.75
C THR A 12 -19.69 6.56 19.96
N GLY A 13 -20.42 7.66 19.90
CA GLY A 13 -21.45 7.98 20.89
C GLY A 13 -22.81 7.46 20.44
N GLN A 14 -23.60 6.98 21.39
CA GLN A 14 -24.97 6.48 21.20
C GLN A 14 -25.97 7.23 22.07
N VAL A 15 -27.23 7.21 21.68
CA VAL A 15 -28.32 7.71 22.54
C VAL A 15 -28.36 6.99 23.89
N PRO A 16 -28.97 7.57 24.94
CA PRO A 16 -29.09 6.87 26.23
C PRO A 16 -29.71 5.47 26.06
N THR A 17 -29.30 4.53 26.88
CA THR A 17 -29.72 3.12 26.79
C THR A 17 -31.24 2.94 26.72
N ALA A 18 -32.02 3.75 27.45
CA ALA A 18 -33.50 3.71 27.44
C ALA A 18 -34.12 4.19 26.10
N ALA A 19 -33.36 4.88 25.26
CA ALA A 19 -33.83 5.39 23.97
C ALA A 19 -33.44 4.49 22.79
N ILE A 20 -32.58 3.50 22.99
CA ILE A 20 -32.15 2.58 21.95
C ILE A 20 -33.33 1.74 21.43
N GLY A 21 -33.53 1.71 20.12
CA GLY A 21 -34.64 1.00 19.46
C GLY A 21 -35.95 1.77 19.41
N THR A 22 -35.94 3.07 19.71
CA THR A 22 -37.15 3.92 19.69
C THR A 22 -37.17 4.92 18.52
N ASP A 23 -36.19 4.87 17.62
CA ASP A 23 -35.96 5.89 16.56
C ASP A 23 -35.75 7.29 17.17
N ALA A 24 -35.06 7.36 18.31
CA ALA A 24 -34.76 8.62 18.97
C ALA A 24 -33.87 9.53 18.10
N PHE A 25 -33.93 10.84 18.31
CA PHE A 25 -33.12 11.80 17.61
C PHE A 25 -31.61 11.44 17.69
N GLN A 26 -30.98 11.31 16.53
CA GLN A 26 -29.57 10.90 16.35
C GLN A 26 -29.26 9.43 16.74
N GLU A 27 -30.27 8.59 16.94
CA GLU A 27 -30.03 7.15 17.07
C GLU A 27 -29.52 6.56 15.76
N CYS A 28 -28.54 5.67 15.85
CA CYS A 28 -28.01 4.93 14.73
C CYS A 28 -27.61 3.52 15.16
N ASP A 29 -27.98 2.49 14.38
CA ASP A 29 -27.47 1.13 14.58
C ASP A 29 -26.00 1.04 14.11
N THR A 30 -25.12 1.67 14.87
CA THR A 30 -23.68 1.73 14.58
C THR A 30 -23.05 0.34 14.51
N VAL A 31 -23.46 -0.57 15.41
CA VAL A 31 -22.98 -1.96 15.44
C VAL A 31 -23.39 -2.70 14.17
N GLY A 32 -24.64 -2.58 13.74
CA GLY A 32 -25.14 -3.21 12.51
C GLY A 32 -24.43 -2.69 11.25
N ILE A 33 -24.30 -1.37 11.13
CA ILE A 33 -23.63 -0.71 10.00
C ILE A 33 -22.14 -1.13 9.90
N THR A 34 -21.44 -1.20 11.00
CA THR A 34 -19.98 -1.43 11.02
C THR A 34 -19.59 -2.91 11.09
N ARG A 35 -20.53 -3.82 11.27
CA ARG A 35 -20.26 -5.27 11.40
C ARG A 35 -19.46 -5.85 10.23
N SER A 36 -19.74 -5.43 9.01
CA SER A 36 -19.08 -5.95 7.81
C SER A 36 -17.71 -5.32 7.51
N ILE A 37 -17.36 -4.22 8.18
CA ILE A 37 -16.15 -3.44 7.95
C ILE A 37 -15.22 -3.37 9.16
N THR A 38 -15.52 -4.10 10.23
CA THR A 38 -14.70 -4.21 11.43
C THR A 38 -14.40 -5.66 11.77
N LYS A 39 -13.33 -5.91 12.50
CA LYS A 39 -13.02 -7.24 13.06
C LYS A 39 -13.94 -7.58 14.23
N HIS A 40 -14.30 -6.57 15.00
CA HIS A 40 -15.18 -6.65 16.14
C HIS A 40 -15.81 -5.29 16.40
N ASN A 41 -17.06 -5.29 16.83
CA ASN A 41 -17.76 -4.11 17.29
C ASN A 41 -18.66 -4.47 18.48
N GLU A 42 -18.82 -3.55 19.40
CA GLU A 42 -19.58 -3.77 20.63
C GLU A 42 -20.30 -2.51 21.08
N LEU A 43 -21.58 -2.69 21.50
CA LEU A 43 -22.37 -1.68 22.21
C LEU A 43 -22.22 -1.92 23.70
N VAL A 44 -21.65 -0.97 24.42
CA VAL A 44 -21.34 -1.10 25.86
C VAL A 44 -22.51 -0.63 26.69
N MET A 45 -23.15 -1.54 27.44
CA MET A 45 -24.37 -1.25 28.20
C MET A 45 -24.12 -0.90 29.67
N SER A 46 -22.86 -1.01 30.13
CA SER A 46 -22.51 -0.72 31.53
C SER A 46 -21.16 -0.01 31.62
N ALA A 47 -21.04 0.98 32.50
CA ALA A 47 -19.77 1.67 32.74
C ALA A 47 -18.69 0.72 33.25
N GLN A 48 -19.02 -0.33 34.00
CA GLN A 48 -18.09 -1.33 34.52
C GLN A 48 -17.42 -2.12 33.43
N ASP A 49 -18.05 -2.26 32.22
CA ASP A 49 -17.52 -3.04 31.10
C ASP A 49 -16.53 -2.24 30.24
N ILE A 50 -16.58 -0.90 30.33
CA ILE A 50 -15.73 -0.02 29.47
C ILE A 50 -14.24 -0.43 29.49
N PRO A 51 -13.58 -0.62 30.66
CA PRO A 51 -12.14 -0.94 30.67
C PRO A 51 -11.82 -2.26 29.96
N MET A 52 -12.66 -3.30 30.18
CA MET A 52 -12.46 -4.59 29.53
C MET A 52 -12.67 -4.48 28.00
N VAL A 53 -13.77 -3.86 27.56
CA VAL A 53 -14.10 -3.70 26.15
C VAL A 53 -13.03 -2.89 25.41
N VAL A 54 -12.53 -1.82 26.02
CA VAL A 54 -11.41 -1.04 25.46
C VAL A 54 -10.17 -1.91 25.27
N ARG A 55 -9.78 -2.67 26.29
CA ARG A 55 -8.63 -3.57 26.23
C ARG A 55 -8.80 -4.65 25.14
N GLN A 56 -9.98 -5.28 25.07
CA GLN A 56 -10.32 -6.27 24.05
C GLN A 56 -10.26 -5.67 22.65
N ALA A 57 -10.81 -4.46 22.46
CA ALA A 57 -10.78 -3.77 21.16
C ALA A 57 -9.36 -3.53 20.66
N PHE A 58 -8.45 -3.04 21.50
CA PHE A 58 -7.04 -2.89 21.13
C PHE A 58 -6.35 -4.23 20.86
N HIS A 59 -6.60 -5.25 21.70
CA HIS A 59 -6.05 -6.59 21.49
C HIS A 59 -6.49 -7.19 20.16
N ILE A 60 -7.78 -7.16 19.86
CA ILE A 60 -8.34 -7.70 18.62
C ILE A 60 -7.85 -6.91 17.40
N ALA A 61 -7.78 -5.57 17.50
CA ALA A 61 -7.33 -4.74 16.40
C ALA A 61 -5.87 -5.06 15.97
N THR A 62 -5.01 -5.38 16.93
CA THR A 62 -3.55 -5.50 16.71
C THR A 62 -3.04 -6.93 16.55
N THR A 63 -3.83 -7.95 16.89
CA THR A 63 -3.42 -9.36 16.83
C THR A 63 -4.06 -10.12 15.66
N GLY A 64 -3.46 -11.25 15.26
CA GLY A 64 -3.85 -11.94 14.03
C GLY A 64 -3.65 -11.02 12.81
N ARG A 65 -4.55 -11.09 11.82
CA ARG A 65 -4.61 -10.07 10.76
C ARG A 65 -5.07 -8.76 11.38
N PRO A 66 -4.26 -7.69 11.38
CA PRO A 66 -4.67 -6.40 11.95
C PRO A 66 -5.91 -5.84 11.24
N GLY A 67 -6.69 -5.04 11.96
CA GLY A 67 -7.88 -4.42 11.37
C GLY A 67 -8.66 -3.58 12.39
N PRO A 68 -9.69 -2.85 11.95
CA PRO A 68 -10.46 -1.96 12.81
C PRO A 68 -11.39 -2.71 13.77
N THR A 69 -11.57 -2.13 14.94
CA THR A 69 -12.61 -2.46 15.91
C THR A 69 -13.40 -1.21 16.26
N LEU A 70 -14.61 -1.37 16.78
CA LEU A 70 -15.46 -0.25 17.14
C LEU A 70 -16.14 -0.47 18.51
N ILE A 71 -16.21 0.58 19.30
CA ILE A 71 -16.89 0.62 20.60
C ILE A 71 -17.96 1.71 20.53
N ASP A 72 -19.23 1.32 20.71
CA ASP A 72 -20.36 2.25 20.72
C ASP A 72 -20.79 2.50 22.17
N LEU A 73 -20.78 3.78 22.60
CA LEU A 73 -20.93 4.17 24.00
C LEU A 73 -22.19 5.02 24.19
N PRO A 74 -23.24 4.47 24.85
CA PRO A 74 -24.41 5.25 25.21
C PRO A 74 -24.08 6.39 26.18
N LYS A 75 -24.80 7.51 26.02
CA LYS A 75 -24.57 8.74 26.79
C LYS A 75 -24.66 8.52 28.33
N ASP A 76 -25.65 7.80 28.81
CA ASP A 76 -25.84 7.52 30.19
C ASP A 76 -24.77 6.59 30.77
N VAL A 77 -24.26 5.64 29.99
CA VAL A 77 -23.12 4.78 30.35
C VAL A 77 -21.89 5.62 30.64
N LEU A 78 -21.61 6.63 29.77
CA LEU A 78 -20.49 7.56 29.96
C LEU A 78 -20.67 8.53 31.14
N GLN A 79 -21.92 8.79 31.57
CA GLN A 79 -22.23 9.66 32.68
C GLN A 79 -22.22 8.92 34.04
N ASN A 80 -22.28 7.59 34.02
CA ASN A 80 -22.22 6.78 35.20
C ASN A 80 -20.81 6.75 35.82
N THR A 81 -20.78 6.54 37.14
CA THR A 81 -19.53 6.39 37.90
C THR A 81 -19.26 4.93 38.18
N MET A 82 -17.95 4.57 38.18
CA MET A 82 -17.51 3.22 38.54
C MET A 82 -16.23 3.30 39.36
N GLU A 83 -15.90 2.26 40.10
CA GLU A 83 -14.59 2.09 40.68
C GLU A 83 -13.58 1.84 39.57
N TRP A 84 -12.46 2.57 39.58
CA TRP A 84 -11.42 2.44 38.53
C TRP A 84 -10.81 1.06 38.58
N TYR A 85 -10.81 0.40 37.41
CA TYR A 85 -10.22 -0.90 37.18
C TYR A 85 -9.59 -0.91 35.77
N TRP A 86 -8.41 -1.51 35.65
CA TRP A 86 -7.75 -1.71 34.34
C TRP A 86 -7.33 -3.17 34.21
N PRO A 87 -7.96 -3.95 33.30
CA PRO A 87 -7.68 -5.36 33.13
C PRO A 87 -6.23 -5.66 32.79
N SER A 88 -5.67 -6.74 33.33
CA SER A 88 -4.40 -7.31 32.93
C SER A 88 -4.49 -8.00 31.54
N ASP A 89 -3.34 -8.32 30.94
CA ASP A 89 -3.30 -9.06 29.68
C ASP A 89 -3.93 -10.45 29.80
N ASP A 90 -3.71 -11.14 30.91
CA ASP A 90 -4.27 -12.48 31.18
C ASP A 90 -5.80 -12.42 31.28
N GLU A 91 -6.35 -11.44 31.99
CA GLU A 91 -7.81 -11.25 32.09
C GLU A 91 -8.44 -10.97 30.72
N VAL A 92 -7.77 -10.19 29.86
CA VAL A 92 -8.23 -9.95 28.48
C VAL A 92 -8.22 -11.25 27.66
N LEU A 93 -7.16 -12.04 27.75
CA LEU A 93 -7.05 -13.32 27.04
C LEU A 93 -8.10 -14.34 27.52
N ASP A 94 -8.37 -14.39 28.82
CA ASP A 94 -9.38 -15.28 29.41
C ASP A 94 -10.79 -14.85 29.01
N SER A 95 -11.04 -13.55 28.85
CA SER A 95 -12.32 -13.02 28.38
C SER A 95 -12.62 -13.31 26.91
N LEU A 96 -11.60 -13.73 26.11
CA LEU A 96 -11.68 -14.02 24.68
C LEU A 96 -11.35 -15.49 24.36
N PRO A 97 -12.07 -16.49 24.92
CA PRO A 97 -11.67 -17.89 24.80
C PRO A 97 -11.67 -18.43 23.37
N GLY A 98 -12.50 -17.87 22.49
CA GLY A 98 -12.59 -18.23 21.07
C GLY A 98 -11.60 -17.50 20.16
N TYR A 99 -10.86 -16.50 20.65
CA TYR A 99 -9.93 -15.72 19.86
C TYR A 99 -8.48 -16.13 20.11
N ARG A 100 -7.97 -17.01 19.25
CA ARG A 100 -6.60 -17.56 19.35
C ARG A 100 -5.91 -17.53 17.98
N PRO A 101 -5.41 -16.35 17.54
CA PRO A 101 -4.71 -16.24 16.27
C PRO A 101 -3.50 -17.17 16.20
N ASN A 102 -3.37 -17.93 15.10
CA ASN A 102 -2.20 -18.78 14.88
C ASN A 102 -1.06 -17.93 14.31
N VAL A 103 0.01 -17.77 15.09
CA VAL A 103 1.20 -16.99 14.69
C VAL A 103 2.38 -17.86 14.25
N LYS A 104 2.39 -19.14 14.61
CA LYS A 104 3.49 -20.08 14.29
C LYS A 104 3.13 -20.94 13.10
N GLY A 105 3.96 -20.92 12.06
CA GLY A 105 3.83 -21.81 10.92
C GLY A 105 4.00 -23.30 11.31
N HIS A 106 3.32 -24.18 10.59
CA HIS A 106 3.42 -25.62 10.83
C HIS A 106 4.80 -26.15 10.35
N ALA A 107 5.58 -26.79 11.25
CA ALA A 107 6.96 -27.20 10.99
C ALA A 107 7.14 -28.08 9.74
N LYS A 108 6.17 -28.99 9.44
CA LYS A 108 6.20 -29.82 8.22
C LYS A 108 6.10 -28.96 6.97
N MET A 109 5.22 -27.93 6.97
CA MET A 109 5.05 -27.04 5.82
C MET A 109 6.26 -26.13 5.62
N ILE A 110 6.89 -25.67 6.70
CA ILE A 110 8.13 -24.90 6.64
C ILE A 110 9.27 -25.72 6.01
N LYS A 111 9.43 -26.99 6.41
CA LYS A 111 10.43 -27.88 5.79
C LYS A 111 10.13 -28.13 4.31
N GLU A 112 8.86 -28.29 3.95
CA GLU A 112 8.46 -28.47 2.56
C GLU A 112 8.70 -27.21 1.73
N ALA A 113 8.40 -26.01 2.29
CA ALA A 113 8.73 -24.74 1.66
C ALA A 113 10.25 -24.62 1.39
N ALA A 114 11.09 -24.92 2.38
CA ALA A 114 12.54 -24.89 2.21
C ALA A 114 13.01 -25.84 1.09
N ARG A 115 12.44 -27.05 0.98
CA ARG A 115 12.76 -28.01 -0.09
C ARG A 115 12.36 -27.48 -1.47
N LEU A 116 11.15 -26.88 -1.60
CA LEU A 116 10.72 -26.30 -2.87
C LEU A 116 11.62 -25.12 -3.26
N ILE A 117 12.01 -24.28 -2.31
CA ILE A 117 12.95 -23.17 -2.54
C ILE A 117 14.30 -23.70 -3.06
N PHE A 118 14.82 -24.79 -2.48
CA PHE A 118 16.07 -25.40 -2.91
C PHE A 118 16.02 -26.01 -4.31
N ALA A 119 14.85 -26.51 -4.71
CA ALA A 119 14.65 -27.20 -6.01
C ALA A 119 14.31 -26.23 -7.15
N ALA A 120 13.82 -25.03 -6.86
CA ALA A 120 13.34 -24.08 -7.85
C ALA A 120 14.49 -23.47 -8.67
N LYS A 121 14.27 -23.35 -9.98
CA LYS A 121 15.23 -22.76 -10.92
C LYS A 121 14.86 -21.32 -11.30
N GLN A 122 13.59 -20.97 -11.22
CA GLN A 122 13.04 -19.67 -11.60
C GLN A 122 12.12 -19.10 -10.47
N PRO A 123 12.60 -19.07 -9.21
CA PRO A 123 11.77 -18.65 -8.08
C PRO A 123 11.63 -17.12 -8.02
N ILE A 124 10.52 -16.65 -7.42
CA ILE A 124 10.27 -15.24 -7.09
C ILE A 124 9.74 -15.13 -5.67
N LEU A 125 10.28 -14.20 -4.88
CA LEU A 125 9.71 -13.73 -3.62
C LEU A 125 8.62 -12.70 -3.94
N TYR A 126 7.37 -13.09 -3.75
CA TYR A 126 6.19 -12.23 -3.96
C TYR A 126 5.75 -11.63 -2.62
N VAL A 127 6.18 -10.38 -2.37
CA VAL A 127 6.08 -9.72 -1.07
C VAL A 127 4.86 -8.82 -1.00
N GLY A 128 3.97 -9.12 -0.07
CA GLY A 128 2.78 -8.33 0.24
C GLY A 128 2.90 -7.50 1.51
N GLY A 129 1.88 -6.69 1.79
CA GLY A 129 1.81 -5.79 2.95
C GLY A 129 1.92 -6.51 4.31
N GLY A 130 1.64 -7.81 4.37
CA GLY A 130 1.80 -8.63 5.58
C GLY A 130 3.23 -8.67 6.10
N VAL A 131 4.24 -8.55 5.23
CA VAL A 131 5.66 -8.47 5.63
C VAL A 131 5.93 -7.19 6.43
N LEU A 132 5.37 -6.05 6.02
CA LEU A 132 5.47 -4.79 6.77
C LEU A 132 4.71 -4.89 8.10
N LYS A 133 3.49 -5.45 8.10
CA LYS A 133 2.70 -5.63 9.33
C LYS A 133 3.41 -6.52 10.35
N ALA A 134 4.10 -7.55 9.89
CA ALA A 134 4.91 -8.45 10.72
C ALA A 134 6.29 -7.87 11.10
N ARG A 135 6.67 -6.69 10.61
CA ARG A 135 8.01 -6.10 10.78
C ARG A 135 9.12 -7.05 10.30
N ALA A 136 8.90 -7.72 9.17
CA ALA A 136 9.73 -8.79 8.66
C ALA A 136 10.75 -8.35 7.59
N ALA A 137 10.94 -7.04 7.33
CA ALA A 137 11.81 -6.54 6.27
C ALA A 137 13.27 -7.05 6.41
N GLY A 138 13.81 -7.11 7.62
CA GLY A 138 15.18 -7.58 7.87
C GLY A 138 15.36 -9.07 7.51
N VAL A 139 14.48 -9.94 7.99
CA VAL A 139 14.55 -11.38 7.69
C VAL A 139 14.16 -11.70 6.25
N LEU A 140 13.32 -10.89 5.61
CA LEU A 140 13.05 -10.96 4.16
C LEU A 140 14.34 -10.72 3.37
N ARG A 141 15.08 -9.67 3.75
CA ARG A 141 16.37 -9.36 3.12
C ARG A 141 17.36 -10.50 3.28
N GLU A 142 17.48 -11.06 4.49
CA GLU A 142 18.32 -12.23 4.78
C GLU A 142 17.92 -13.43 3.90
N LEU A 143 16.63 -13.73 3.78
CA LEU A 143 16.14 -14.81 2.91
C LEU A 143 16.52 -14.58 1.44
N ALA A 144 16.30 -13.37 0.92
CA ALA A 144 16.61 -13.02 -0.46
C ALA A 144 18.12 -13.11 -0.75
N GLU A 145 18.94 -12.55 0.14
CA GLU A 145 20.41 -12.58 0.00
C GLU A 145 20.98 -14.00 0.15
N LEU A 146 20.45 -14.81 1.07
CA LEU A 146 20.87 -16.21 1.27
C LEU A 146 20.54 -17.08 0.06
N THR A 147 19.37 -16.92 -0.52
CA THR A 147 18.88 -17.75 -1.63
C THR A 147 19.12 -17.14 -3.01
N GLN A 148 19.52 -15.88 -3.09
CA GLN A 148 19.70 -15.11 -4.31
C GLN A 148 18.44 -15.04 -5.20
N ILE A 149 17.25 -15.14 -4.59
CA ILE A 149 15.96 -15.11 -5.29
C ILE A 149 15.53 -13.64 -5.52
N PRO A 150 15.12 -13.28 -6.74
CA PRO A 150 14.57 -11.95 -7.02
C PRO A 150 13.28 -11.66 -6.25
N VAL A 151 13.08 -10.38 -5.93
CA VAL A 151 11.99 -9.89 -5.06
C VAL A 151 11.09 -8.94 -5.83
N VAL A 152 9.78 -9.14 -5.75
CA VAL A 152 8.78 -8.16 -6.16
C VAL A 152 7.99 -7.69 -4.94
N THR A 153 7.74 -6.39 -4.84
CA THR A 153 6.98 -5.78 -3.74
C THR A 153 5.66 -5.21 -4.25
N THR A 154 4.54 -5.72 -3.74
CA THR A 154 3.21 -5.18 -4.12
C THR A 154 3.10 -3.69 -3.77
N LEU A 155 2.08 -3.00 -4.30
CA LEU A 155 1.77 -1.62 -3.95
C LEU A 155 1.75 -1.40 -2.43
N MET A 156 1.20 -2.36 -1.67
CA MET A 156 1.13 -2.30 -0.20
C MET A 156 2.41 -2.68 0.51
N ALA A 157 3.42 -3.16 -0.21
CA ALA A 157 4.68 -3.64 0.34
C ALA A 157 5.89 -2.82 -0.08
N ARG A 158 5.67 -1.67 -0.76
CA ARG A 158 6.79 -0.80 -1.17
C ARG A 158 7.60 -0.39 0.07
N GLY A 159 8.93 -0.47 -0.03
CA GLY A 159 9.85 -0.26 1.07
C GLY A 159 10.10 -1.49 1.98
N ALA A 160 9.34 -2.58 1.85
CA ALA A 160 9.65 -3.83 2.57
C ALA A 160 10.99 -4.45 2.14
N PHE A 161 11.42 -4.12 0.94
CA PHE A 161 12.72 -4.48 0.38
C PHE A 161 13.25 -3.27 -0.41
N PRO A 162 14.52 -2.88 -0.24
CA PRO A 162 15.06 -1.66 -0.86
C PRO A 162 14.99 -1.72 -2.39
N ASP A 163 14.50 -0.66 -3.03
CA ASP A 163 14.41 -0.59 -4.49
C ASP A 163 15.78 -0.56 -5.18
N SER A 164 16.81 -0.03 -4.51
CA SER A 164 18.19 -0.01 -5.00
C SER A 164 18.86 -1.39 -4.99
N HIS A 165 18.30 -2.36 -4.26
CA HIS A 165 18.91 -3.68 -4.15
C HIS A 165 18.88 -4.43 -5.49
N PRO A 166 19.99 -5.09 -5.92
CA PRO A 166 20.07 -5.79 -7.22
C PRO A 166 18.98 -6.85 -7.44
N LEU A 167 18.49 -7.48 -6.37
CA LEU A 167 17.41 -8.47 -6.44
C LEU A 167 16.02 -7.85 -6.50
N CYS A 168 15.84 -6.54 -6.26
CA CYS A 168 14.54 -5.88 -6.35
C CYS A 168 14.12 -5.68 -7.81
N LEU A 169 12.93 -6.17 -8.16
CA LEU A 169 12.37 -6.01 -9.51
C LEU A 169 11.30 -4.91 -9.58
N GLY A 170 10.98 -4.28 -8.45
CA GLY A 170 9.95 -3.27 -8.33
C GLY A 170 8.55 -3.84 -8.07
N MET A 171 7.53 -3.06 -8.44
CA MET A 171 6.12 -3.41 -8.21
C MET A 171 5.60 -4.33 -9.32
N PRO A 172 4.88 -5.43 -8.99
CA PRO A 172 4.13 -6.23 -9.95
C PRO A 172 2.72 -5.70 -10.15
N GLY A 173 2.00 -6.28 -11.11
CA GLY A 173 0.58 -6.07 -11.33
C GLY A 173 0.25 -5.10 -12.45
N MET A 174 -0.99 -4.60 -12.49
CA MET A 174 -1.56 -3.82 -13.61
C MET A 174 -0.62 -2.71 -14.11
N HIS A 175 -0.03 -1.94 -13.20
CA HIS A 175 0.93 -0.88 -13.50
C HIS A 175 2.32 -1.18 -12.94
N GLY A 176 2.63 -2.47 -12.85
CA GLY A 176 3.95 -2.93 -12.41
C GLY A 176 5.04 -2.70 -13.45
N THR A 177 6.30 -2.87 -13.05
CA THR A 177 7.40 -2.88 -14.01
C THR A 177 7.27 -4.09 -14.94
N ALA A 178 7.65 -3.93 -16.20
CA ALA A 178 7.62 -5.04 -17.16
C ALA A 178 8.40 -6.26 -16.65
N THR A 179 9.55 -6.00 -16.00
CA THR A 179 10.37 -7.04 -15.39
C THR A 179 9.66 -7.80 -14.28
N ALA A 180 9.02 -7.09 -13.33
CA ALA A 180 8.34 -7.74 -12.21
C ALA A 180 7.15 -8.58 -12.69
N VAL A 181 6.34 -8.04 -13.60
CA VAL A 181 5.18 -8.72 -14.18
C VAL A 181 5.62 -9.99 -14.92
N THR A 182 6.62 -9.87 -15.80
CA THR A 182 7.12 -10.99 -16.61
C THR A 182 7.81 -12.06 -15.73
N ALA A 183 8.61 -11.63 -14.75
CA ALA A 183 9.31 -12.56 -13.86
C ALA A 183 8.31 -13.39 -13.03
N MET A 184 7.24 -12.79 -12.50
CA MET A 184 6.19 -13.55 -11.84
C MET A 184 5.50 -14.51 -12.80
N GLN A 185 5.17 -14.06 -14.00
CA GLN A 185 4.45 -14.85 -15.00
C GLN A 185 5.24 -16.09 -15.47
N LYS A 186 6.57 -15.98 -15.54
CA LYS A 186 7.47 -17.04 -16.04
C LYS A 186 8.17 -17.83 -14.93
N SER A 187 7.79 -17.60 -13.67
CA SER A 187 8.39 -18.30 -12.53
C SER A 187 7.96 -19.76 -12.45
N ASP A 188 8.81 -20.63 -11.89
CA ASP A 188 8.48 -22.02 -11.53
C ASP A 188 8.08 -22.14 -10.04
N LEU A 189 8.35 -21.12 -9.24
CA LEU A 189 7.96 -21.05 -7.83
C LEU A 189 7.65 -19.60 -7.44
N LEU A 190 6.42 -19.35 -6.96
CA LEU A 190 6.03 -18.12 -6.28
C LEU A 190 6.02 -18.34 -4.77
N ILE A 191 6.83 -17.58 -4.05
CA ILE A 191 6.86 -17.56 -2.60
C ILE A 191 6.09 -16.31 -2.14
N ALA A 192 4.77 -16.47 -1.94
CA ALA A 192 3.87 -15.39 -1.53
C ALA A 192 3.97 -15.18 -0.01
N LEU A 193 4.49 -14.02 0.39
CA LEU A 193 4.73 -13.66 1.79
C LEU A 193 3.80 -12.50 2.19
N GLY A 194 2.75 -12.79 2.95
CA GLY A 194 1.75 -11.80 3.40
C GLY A 194 1.04 -11.08 2.24
N SER A 195 0.69 -11.84 1.20
CA SER A 195 0.11 -11.36 -0.04
C SER A 195 -1.18 -12.10 -0.36
N ARG A 196 -2.26 -11.38 -0.64
CA ARG A 196 -3.62 -11.93 -0.83
C ARG A 196 -3.97 -12.31 -2.27
N PHE A 197 -3.04 -12.27 -3.21
CA PHE A 197 -3.29 -12.50 -4.63
C PHE A 197 -4.37 -11.58 -5.21
N ASP A 198 -4.20 -10.28 -4.96
CA ASP A 198 -5.09 -9.23 -5.45
C ASP A 198 -5.27 -9.28 -6.97
N ASP A 199 -6.48 -8.99 -7.47
CA ASP A 199 -6.81 -9.03 -8.91
C ASP A 199 -5.98 -8.02 -9.73
N ARG A 200 -5.51 -6.92 -9.11
CA ARG A 200 -4.62 -5.94 -9.74
C ARG A 200 -3.22 -6.51 -10.00
N VAL A 201 -2.84 -7.60 -9.30
CA VAL A 201 -1.57 -8.30 -9.52
C VAL A 201 -1.76 -9.54 -10.38
N THR A 202 -2.81 -10.33 -10.12
CA THR A 202 -3.02 -11.59 -10.83
C THR A 202 -3.57 -11.41 -12.24
N GLY A 203 -4.31 -10.33 -12.49
CA GLY A 203 -5.10 -10.22 -13.70
C GLY A 203 -6.03 -11.45 -13.86
N LYS A 204 -6.02 -12.09 -15.02
CA LYS A 204 -6.77 -13.32 -15.28
C LYS A 204 -6.18 -14.50 -14.49
N VAL A 205 -6.81 -14.85 -13.36
CA VAL A 205 -6.30 -15.85 -12.41
C VAL A 205 -5.94 -17.18 -13.08
N ALA A 206 -6.73 -17.67 -14.04
CA ALA A 206 -6.46 -18.91 -14.75
C ALA A 206 -5.19 -18.88 -15.62
N ALA A 207 -4.70 -17.71 -15.97
CA ALA A 207 -3.48 -17.51 -16.75
C ALA A 207 -2.31 -16.98 -15.94
N PHE A 208 -2.50 -16.74 -14.65
CA PHE A 208 -1.48 -16.17 -13.77
C PHE A 208 -0.45 -17.23 -13.35
N ALA A 209 0.82 -17.00 -13.72
CA ALA A 209 1.95 -17.87 -13.39
C ALA A 209 1.60 -19.36 -13.51
N PRO A 210 1.24 -19.85 -14.72
CA PRO A 210 0.63 -21.17 -14.92
C PRO A 210 1.57 -22.33 -14.52
N ASP A 211 2.87 -22.14 -14.64
CA ASP A 211 3.90 -23.16 -14.38
C ASP A 211 4.42 -23.11 -12.93
N ALA A 212 4.03 -22.09 -12.15
CA ALA A 212 4.55 -21.89 -10.81
C ALA A 212 3.84 -22.78 -9.78
N LYS A 213 4.63 -23.45 -8.96
CA LYS A 213 4.19 -23.90 -7.62
C LYS A 213 4.07 -22.68 -6.70
N ILE A 214 3.22 -22.81 -5.67
CA ILE A 214 2.93 -21.69 -4.78
C ILE A 214 3.17 -22.08 -3.33
N ILE A 215 4.09 -21.36 -2.67
CA ILE A 215 4.18 -21.30 -1.21
C ILE A 215 3.39 -20.05 -0.79
N HIS A 216 2.41 -20.18 0.09
CA HIS A 216 1.63 -19.06 0.58
C HIS A 216 1.72 -18.94 2.09
N VAL A 217 2.36 -17.89 2.55
CA VAL A 217 2.48 -17.53 3.98
C VAL A 217 1.52 -16.37 4.26
N ASP A 218 0.53 -16.59 5.08
CA ASP A 218 -0.39 -15.56 5.55
C ASP A 218 -0.83 -15.85 6.99
N ILE A 219 -1.06 -14.78 7.76
CA ILE A 219 -1.55 -14.90 9.13
C ILE A 219 -3.06 -15.21 9.17
N ASP A 220 -3.78 -14.85 8.11
CA ASP A 220 -5.21 -15.08 7.96
C ASP A 220 -5.47 -16.42 7.26
N PRO A 221 -6.01 -17.43 7.95
CA PRO A 221 -6.32 -18.73 7.34
C PRO A 221 -7.35 -18.62 6.20
N ALA A 222 -8.19 -17.56 6.18
CA ALA A 222 -9.20 -17.35 5.14
C ALA A 222 -8.59 -16.93 3.78
N GLU A 223 -7.36 -16.45 3.76
CA GLU A 223 -6.66 -16.13 2.50
C GLU A 223 -6.08 -17.39 1.82
N GLN A 224 -5.92 -18.49 2.55
CA GLN A 224 -5.36 -19.74 2.00
C GLN A 224 -6.30 -20.37 0.97
N GLY A 225 -5.88 -20.36 -0.30
CA GLY A 225 -6.66 -20.93 -1.39
C GLY A 225 -7.87 -20.14 -1.87
N LYS A 226 -8.07 -18.93 -1.36
CA LYS A 226 -9.18 -18.04 -1.74
C LYS A 226 -9.15 -17.62 -3.20
N VAL A 227 -7.98 -17.27 -3.73
CA VAL A 227 -7.78 -16.88 -5.15
C VAL A 227 -6.97 -17.93 -5.90
N ARG A 228 -5.83 -18.34 -5.36
CA ARG A 228 -4.94 -19.36 -5.92
C ARG A 228 -4.71 -20.44 -4.88
N ARG A 229 -4.91 -21.71 -5.26
CA ARG A 229 -4.60 -22.85 -4.38
C ARG A 229 -3.10 -22.97 -4.22
N PRO A 230 -2.56 -22.90 -2.98
CA PRO A 230 -1.14 -23.09 -2.75
C PRO A 230 -0.78 -24.59 -2.73
N ASP A 231 0.46 -24.90 -3.15
CA ASP A 231 1.07 -26.22 -2.96
C ASP A 231 1.51 -26.39 -1.50
N VAL A 232 2.02 -25.32 -0.91
CA VAL A 232 2.45 -25.27 0.50
C VAL A 232 1.77 -24.11 1.22
N PRO A 233 0.60 -24.34 1.87
CA PRO A 233 -0.06 -23.33 2.71
C PRO A 233 0.62 -23.25 4.08
N ILE A 234 0.93 -22.04 4.54
CA ILE A 234 1.50 -21.79 5.87
C ILE A 234 0.71 -20.66 6.53
N VAL A 235 -0.12 -21.00 7.52
CA VAL A 235 -0.79 -20.00 8.36
C VAL A 235 0.14 -19.62 9.48
N GLY A 236 0.53 -18.34 9.54
CA GLY A 236 1.42 -17.81 10.56
C GLY A 236 1.91 -16.40 10.28
N ASP A 237 2.52 -15.78 11.28
CA ASP A 237 3.16 -14.49 11.17
C ASP A 237 4.35 -14.53 10.21
N CYS A 238 4.41 -13.59 9.26
CA CYS A 238 5.44 -13.61 8.22
C CYS A 238 6.85 -13.60 8.78
N ARG A 239 7.13 -12.84 9.85
CA ARG A 239 8.46 -12.77 10.44
C ARG A 239 8.86 -14.12 11.01
N LEU A 240 8.03 -14.71 11.84
CA LEU A 240 8.31 -15.99 12.49
C LEU A 240 8.45 -17.13 11.45
N VAL A 241 7.61 -17.13 10.43
CA VAL A 241 7.67 -18.13 9.36
C VAL A 241 8.93 -17.97 8.50
N ILE A 242 9.30 -16.73 8.12
CA ILE A 242 10.51 -16.48 7.34
C ILE A 242 11.76 -16.84 8.14
N GLU A 243 11.83 -16.51 9.44
CA GLU A 243 12.93 -16.92 10.35
C GLU A 243 13.12 -18.44 10.34
N GLU A 244 12.04 -19.20 10.45
CA GLU A 244 12.11 -20.67 10.43
C GLU A 244 12.47 -21.24 9.04
N ILE A 245 12.01 -20.62 7.94
CA ILE A 245 12.44 -20.99 6.58
C ILE A 245 13.93 -20.72 6.40
N VAL A 246 14.43 -19.55 6.81
CA VAL A 246 15.88 -19.22 6.75
C VAL A 246 16.70 -20.21 7.54
N LYS A 247 16.25 -20.58 8.75
CA LYS A 247 16.90 -21.60 9.57
C LYS A 247 16.95 -22.95 8.86
N ALA A 248 15.80 -23.42 8.33
CA ALA A 248 15.73 -24.69 7.60
C ALA A 248 16.68 -24.71 6.38
N ILE A 249 16.76 -23.59 5.65
CA ILE A 249 17.68 -23.44 4.50
C ILE A 249 19.14 -23.50 4.95
N LYS A 250 19.50 -22.81 6.05
CA LYS A 250 20.85 -22.87 6.60
C LYS A 250 21.23 -24.30 7.04
N ASP A 251 20.30 -25.03 7.67
CA ASP A 251 20.52 -26.42 8.10
C ASP A 251 20.77 -27.34 6.88
N MET A 252 20.00 -27.14 5.77
CA MET A 252 20.20 -27.88 4.52
C MET A 252 21.58 -27.60 3.89
N LEU A 253 22.00 -26.33 3.87
CA LEU A 253 23.32 -25.94 3.37
C LEU A 253 24.45 -26.55 4.23
N GLN A 254 24.30 -26.56 5.54
CA GLN A 254 25.27 -27.16 6.48
C GLN A 254 25.34 -28.70 6.32
N SER A 255 24.22 -29.35 5.98
CA SER A 255 24.22 -30.81 5.70
C SER A 255 24.82 -31.18 4.35
N GLY A 256 25.25 -30.18 3.56
CA GLY A 256 25.88 -30.38 2.24
C GLY A 256 24.87 -30.49 1.08
N GLU A 257 23.60 -30.21 1.33
CA GLU A 257 22.61 -30.11 0.25
C GLU A 257 22.94 -28.89 -0.63
N LYS A 258 22.64 -29.02 -1.92
CA LYS A 258 22.90 -27.93 -2.91
C LYS A 258 21.60 -27.36 -3.40
N GLN A 259 21.46 -26.04 -3.32
CA GLN A 259 20.39 -25.31 -3.98
C GLN A 259 20.53 -25.42 -5.51
N ALA A 260 19.43 -25.46 -6.22
CA ALA A 260 19.44 -25.33 -7.68
C ALA A 260 20.08 -23.99 -8.09
N ASP A 261 20.80 -24.00 -9.22
CA ASP A 261 21.44 -22.78 -9.71
C ASP A 261 20.38 -21.81 -10.26
N VAL A 262 20.22 -20.68 -9.56
CA VAL A 262 19.33 -19.57 -9.95
C VAL A 262 20.03 -18.50 -10.79
N GLY A 263 21.33 -18.67 -11.06
CA GLY A 263 22.14 -17.71 -11.82
C GLY A 263 21.59 -17.41 -13.21
N PRO A 264 21.25 -18.44 -14.04
CA PRO A 264 20.63 -18.23 -15.36
C PRO A 264 19.32 -17.45 -15.29
N TRP A 265 18.49 -17.71 -14.27
CA TRP A 265 17.24 -16.98 -14.04
C TRP A 265 17.50 -15.49 -13.72
N ARG A 266 18.40 -15.21 -12.80
CA ARG A 266 18.80 -13.84 -12.45
C ARG A 266 19.33 -13.08 -13.66
N SER A 267 20.16 -13.71 -14.47
CA SER A 267 20.70 -13.11 -15.71
C SER A 267 19.57 -12.76 -16.69
N ARG A 268 18.59 -13.66 -16.87
CA ARG A 268 17.43 -13.41 -17.73
C ARG A 268 16.59 -12.23 -17.22
N VAL A 269 16.30 -12.20 -15.93
CA VAL A 269 15.54 -11.12 -15.29
C VAL A 269 16.28 -9.79 -15.35
N SER A 270 17.62 -9.79 -15.15
CA SER A 270 18.44 -8.58 -15.29
C SER A 270 18.38 -8.05 -16.73
N GLY A 271 18.46 -8.95 -17.73
CA GLY A 271 18.31 -8.57 -19.13
C GLY A 271 16.96 -7.90 -19.45
N TRP A 272 15.86 -8.36 -18.85
CA TRP A 272 14.58 -7.68 -18.98
C TRP A 272 14.59 -6.29 -18.36
N ARG A 273 15.19 -6.13 -17.17
CA ARG A 273 15.29 -4.81 -16.52
C ARG A 273 16.07 -3.79 -17.34
N GLU A 274 17.14 -4.21 -18.00
CA GLU A 274 17.94 -3.36 -18.87
C GLU A 274 17.18 -2.98 -20.16
N GLN A 275 16.39 -3.91 -20.71
CA GLN A 275 15.67 -3.70 -21.97
C GLN A 275 14.35 -2.96 -21.79
N PHE A 276 13.72 -3.05 -20.62
CA PHE A 276 12.40 -2.49 -20.33
C PHE A 276 12.40 -1.63 -19.05
N PRO A 277 13.27 -0.59 -18.96
CA PRO A 277 13.17 0.37 -17.87
C PRO A 277 11.81 1.09 -17.94
N LEU A 278 11.40 1.71 -16.83
CA LEU A 278 10.31 2.66 -16.88
C LEU A 278 10.66 3.78 -17.85
N ALA A 279 9.74 4.16 -18.72
CA ALA A 279 9.98 5.12 -19.80
C ALA A 279 8.83 6.12 -19.92
N TYR A 280 9.18 7.34 -20.21
CA TYR A 280 8.30 8.43 -20.62
C TYR A 280 9.07 9.36 -21.56
N ASP A 281 8.36 10.21 -22.28
CA ASP A 281 8.99 11.21 -23.13
C ASP A 281 9.47 12.37 -22.25
N GLN A 282 10.75 12.64 -22.27
CA GLN A 282 11.36 13.65 -21.42
C GLN A 282 10.82 15.05 -21.71
N SER A 283 10.56 15.83 -20.66
CA SER A 283 10.18 17.23 -20.79
C SER A 283 11.40 18.07 -21.18
N GLU A 284 11.27 18.82 -22.26
CA GLU A 284 12.22 19.83 -22.71
C GLU A 284 11.85 21.20 -22.11
N PRO A 285 12.78 22.18 -22.03
CA PRO A 285 12.44 23.55 -21.62
C PRO A 285 11.30 24.13 -22.47
N GLY A 286 10.25 24.64 -21.80
CA GLY A 286 9.05 25.17 -22.46
C GLY A 286 8.06 24.11 -22.95
N ALA A 287 8.32 22.81 -22.75
CA ALA A 287 7.35 21.76 -22.95
C ALA A 287 6.42 21.60 -21.71
N ALA A 288 5.28 20.92 -21.88
CA ALA A 288 4.41 20.58 -20.78
C ALA A 288 5.16 19.70 -19.76
N LEU A 289 4.94 19.96 -18.48
CA LEU A 289 5.49 19.15 -17.38
C LEU A 289 5.00 17.71 -17.48
N LYS A 290 5.90 16.75 -17.42
CA LYS A 290 5.52 15.35 -17.28
C LYS A 290 5.35 14.98 -15.81
N PRO A 291 4.29 14.27 -15.44
CA PRO A 291 4.09 13.85 -14.05
C PRO A 291 5.24 12.97 -13.51
N GLN A 292 5.82 12.13 -14.36
CA GLN A 292 6.99 11.31 -14.03
C GLN A 292 8.22 12.19 -13.70
N PHE A 293 8.45 13.24 -14.50
CA PHE A 293 9.53 14.21 -14.27
C PHE A 293 9.36 14.92 -12.91
N CYS A 294 8.13 15.37 -12.60
CA CYS A 294 7.85 15.99 -11.30
C CYS A 294 8.18 15.06 -10.14
N LEU A 295 7.82 13.77 -10.26
CA LEU A 295 8.08 12.77 -9.23
C LEU A 295 9.56 12.45 -9.08
N GLU A 296 10.31 12.41 -10.16
CA GLU A 296 11.77 12.25 -10.10
C GLU A 296 12.42 13.44 -9.42
N LYS A 297 12.00 14.67 -9.73
CA LYS A 297 12.48 15.87 -9.04
C LYS A 297 12.07 15.90 -7.57
N LEU A 298 10.84 15.50 -7.23
CA LEU A 298 10.40 15.35 -5.85
C LEU A 298 11.25 14.33 -5.08
N ARG A 299 11.51 13.16 -5.67
CA ARG A 299 12.38 12.12 -5.09
C ARG A 299 13.78 12.65 -4.83
N ASP A 300 14.37 13.31 -5.84
CA ASP A 300 15.76 13.75 -5.79
C ASP A 300 15.96 14.94 -4.83
N GLY A 301 14.94 15.81 -4.67
CA GLY A 301 14.96 16.93 -3.74
C GLY A 301 14.43 16.60 -2.33
N ALA A 302 13.80 15.44 -2.13
CA ALA A 302 13.28 15.07 -0.82
C ALA A 302 14.39 14.58 0.13
N PRO A 303 14.35 14.97 1.43
CA PRO A 303 15.28 14.43 2.43
C PRO A 303 15.19 12.90 2.53
N GLU A 304 16.32 12.26 2.89
CA GLU A 304 16.37 10.82 3.10
C GLU A 304 15.36 10.35 4.15
N GLY A 305 14.71 9.22 3.89
CA GLY A 305 13.69 8.66 4.77
C GLY A 305 12.37 9.45 4.76
N THR A 306 12.15 10.31 3.77
CA THR A 306 10.86 11.00 3.57
C THR A 306 9.72 9.99 3.46
N ILE A 307 8.62 10.26 4.17
CA ILE A 307 7.39 9.47 4.05
C ILE A 307 6.57 10.04 2.89
N VAL A 308 6.25 9.18 1.94
CA VAL A 308 5.39 9.50 0.79
C VAL A 308 4.00 8.96 1.05
N VAL A 309 3.02 9.85 1.01
CA VAL A 309 1.60 9.49 1.12
C VAL A 309 0.94 9.75 -0.22
N SER A 310 0.24 8.79 -0.78
CA SER A 310 -0.39 8.98 -2.09
C SER A 310 -1.91 8.96 -2.01
N GLY A 311 -2.52 9.87 -2.76
CA GLY A 311 -3.91 9.75 -3.17
C GLY A 311 -4.11 8.59 -4.14
N VAL A 312 -5.26 8.56 -4.82
CA VAL A 312 -5.62 7.43 -5.70
C VAL A 312 -5.90 7.91 -7.11
N GLY A 313 -5.20 7.31 -8.07
CA GLY A 313 -5.29 7.63 -9.50
C GLY A 313 -3.98 7.38 -10.24
N GLN A 314 -3.77 8.06 -11.38
CA GLN A 314 -2.52 7.97 -12.13
C GLN A 314 -1.31 8.38 -11.28
N HIS A 315 -1.44 9.45 -10.49
CA HIS A 315 -0.40 9.95 -9.58
C HIS A 315 0.08 8.90 -8.58
N GLN A 316 -0.81 8.04 -8.07
CA GLN A 316 -0.46 6.92 -7.19
C GLN A 316 0.45 5.91 -7.91
N MET A 317 0.08 5.55 -9.13
CA MET A 317 0.85 4.58 -9.91
C MET A 317 2.21 5.14 -10.29
N TRP A 318 2.26 6.38 -10.79
CA TRP A 318 3.52 7.04 -11.09
C TRP A 318 4.40 7.21 -9.84
N ALA A 319 3.83 7.60 -8.69
CA ALA A 319 4.58 7.69 -7.43
C ALA A 319 5.18 6.32 -7.04
N SER A 320 4.40 5.24 -7.17
CA SER A 320 4.91 3.89 -6.89
C SER A 320 5.98 3.42 -7.88
N GLN A 321 5.96 3.92 -9.12
CA GLN A 321 6.92 3.57 -10.17
C GLN A 321 8.23 4.38 -10.09
N TYR A 322 8.13 5.72 -9.93
CA TYR A 322 9.25 6.65 -10.10
C TYR A 322 9.89 7.11 -8.78
N TRP A 323 9.20 6.90 -7.63
CA TRP A 323 9.83 7.05 -6.33
C TRP A 323 10.62 5.80 -5.98
N ARG A 324 11.70 5.94 -5.22
CA ARG A 324 12.50 4.83 -4.70
C ARG A 324 12.28 4.67 -3.21
N PHE A 325 11.81 3.50 -2.80
CA PHE A 325 11.53 3.17 -1.41
C PHE A 325 12.64 2.30 -0.85
N GLU A 326 13.52 2.90 -0.05
CA GLU A 326 14.69 2.23 0.54
C GLU A 326 14.43 1.70 1.96
N GLU A 327 13.46 2.30 2.66
CA GLU A 327 13.12 1.99 4.04
C GLU A 327 11.67 1.51 4.17
N PRO A 328 11.39 0.57 5.10
CA PRO A 328 10.02 0.20 5.44
C PRO A 328 9.25 1.38 6.04
N TYR A 329 7.94 1.40 5.82
CA TYR A 329 6.98 2.41 6.33
C TYR A 329 7.17 3.83 5.78
N THR A 330 7.88 3.98 4.66
CA THR A 330 8.01 5.25 3.95
C THR A 330 6.98 5.45 2.84
N TRP A 331 6.12 4.46 2.59
CA TRP A 331 5.03 4.52 1.63
C TRP A 331 3.68 4.28 2.31
N VAL A 332 2.75 5.23 2.16
CA VAL A 332 1.41 5.17 2.74
C VAL A 332 0.38 5.44 1.65
N ASN A 333 -0.56 4.52 1.45
CA ASN A 333 -1.58 4.65 0.42
C ASN A 333 -2.84 3.83 0.76
N SER A 334 -3.95 4.12 0.08
CA SER A 334 -5.16 3.30 0.11
C SER A 334 -5.13 2.32 -1.06
N GLY A 335 -4.68 1.09 -0.81
CA GLY A 335 -4.51 0.07 -1.86
C GLY A 335 -5.69 -0.90 -1.97
N GLY A 336 -6.44 -1.13 -0.89
CA GLY A 336 -7.55 -2.07 -0.87
C GLY A 336 -8.81 -1.55 -1.56
N LEU A 337 -9.34 -0.41 -1.12
CA LEU A 337 -10.51 0.23 -1.72
C LEU A 337 -10.14 1.33 -2.71
N GLY A 338 -8.92 1.84 -2.68
CA GLY A 338 -8.51 2.92 -3.57
C GLY A 338 -9.28 4.22 -3.31
N THR A 339 -9.24 4.69 -2.06
CA THR A 339 -10.05 5.84 -1.62
C THR A 339 -9.43 7.15 -2.08
N MET A 340 -10.07 7.83 -3.02
CA MET A 340 -9.73 9.22 -3.36
C MET A 340 -9.95 10.13 -2.16
N GLY A 341 -9.10 11.17 -2.01
CA GLY A 341 -9.10 12.05 -0.83
C GLY A 341 -8.30 11.50 0.36
N PHE A 342 -7.62 10.37 0.21
CA PHE A 342 -6.82 9.75 1.28
C PHE A 342 -5.56 10.55 1.62
N ALA A 343 -4.92 11.19 0.64
CA ALA A 343 -3.56 11.71 0.79
C ALA A 343 -3.42 12.78 1.86
N VAL A 344 -4.25 13.82 1.84
CA VAL A 344 -4.12 14.98 2.75
C VAL A 344 -4.28 14.55 4.23
N PRO A 345 -5.39 13.92 4.65
CA PRO A 345 -5.56 13.53 6.06
C PRO A 345 -4.54 12.47 6.49
N ALA A 346 -4.16 11.54 5.62
CA ALA A 346 -3.15 10.55 5.95
C ALA A 346 -1.75 11.15 6.09
N ALA A 347 -1.40 12.17 5.30
CA ALA A 347 -0.13 12.89 5.44
C ALA A 347 -0.06 13.66 6.77
N ILE A 348 -1.16 14.30 7.16
CA ILE A 348 -1.27 14.95 8.47
C ILE A 348 -1.02 13.91 9.58
N GLY A 349 -1.71 12.77 9.52
CA GLY A 349 -1.54 11.67 10.48
C GLY A 349 -0.10 11.12 10.48
N ALA A 350 0.52 10.92 9.33
CA ALA A 350 1.90 10.48 9.22
C ALA A 350 2.89 11.47 9.86
N LYS A 351 2.67 12.78 9.64
CA LYS A 351 3.53 13.82 10.23
C LYS A 351 3.35 13.92 11.75
N VAL A 352 2.14 13.76 12.26
CA VAL A 352 1.87 13.68 13.71
C VAL A 352 2.53 12.45 14.33
N GLY A 353 2.40 11.29 13.65
CA GLY A 353 3.02 10.03 14.12
C GLY A 353 4.54 9.99 14.00
N ARG A 354 5.12 10.76 13.06
CA ARG A 354 6.56 10.85 12.80
C ARG A 354 6.98 12.31 12.61
N PRO A 355 7.00 13.08 13.69
CA PRO A 355 7.35 14.51 13.65
C PRO A 355 8.80 14.75 13.19
N ASP A 356 9.67 13.76 13.32
CA ASP A 356 11.07 13.75 12.90
C ASP A 356 11.26 13.63 11.38
N LYS A 357 10.25 13.12 10.65
CA LYS A 357 10.36 12.86 9.21
C LYS A 357 9.69 13.95 8.37
N THR A 358 10.23 14.21 7.19
CA THR A 358 9.52 14.96 6.16
C THR A 358 8.40 14.10 5.59
N VAL A 359 7.23 14.69 5.36
CA VAL A 359 6.08 14.00 4.76
C VAL A 359 5.66 14.75 3.52
N TRP A 360 5.68 14.06 2.38
CA TRP A 360 5.13 14.51 1.11
C TRP A 360 3.87 13.72 0.75
N ALA A 361 2.78 14.43 0.54
CA ALA A 361 1.61 13.87 -0.12
C ALA A 361 1.74 14.07 -1.64
N VAL A 362 1.59 13.00 -2.42
CA VAL A 362 1.43 13.06 -3.87
C VAL A 362 -0.03 12.86 -4.18
N ASP A 363 -0.67 13.87 -4.74
CA ASP A 363 -2.10 13.84 -4.99
C ASP A 363 -2.43 14.26 -6.44
N GLY A 364 -3.65 14.01 -6.88
CA GLY A 364 -4.21 14.53 -8.12
C GLY A 364 -5.20 15.65 -7.82
N ASP A 365 -5.46 16.49 -8.81
CA ASP A 365 -6.40 17.61 -8.73
C ASP A 365 -7.81 17.20 -8.26
N GLY A 366 -8.37 16.14 -8.85
CA GLY A 366 -9.67 15.62 -8.45
C GLY A 366 -9.66 14.94 -7.07
N CYS A 367 -8.56 14.29 -6.70
CA CYS A 367 -8.41 13.61 -5.42
C CYS A 367 -8.23 14.62 -4.27
N PHE A 368 -7.38 15.62 -4.46
CA PHE A 368 -7.11 16.69 -3.49
C PHE A 368 -8.38 17.46 -3.09
N GLN A 369 -9.27 17.74 -4.05
CA GLN A 369 -10.52 18.47 -3.79
C GLN A 369 -11.43 17.80 -2.76
N MET A 370 -11.32 16.49 -2.57
CA MET A 370 -12.23 15.74 -1.69
C MET A 370 -11.98 16.00 -0.20
N THR A 371 -10.74 16.33 0.18
CA THR A 371 -10.33 16.47 1.59
C THR A 371 -9.37 17.64 1.85
N ALA A 372 -9.23 18.55 0.91
CA ALA A 372 -8.32 19.71 1.06
C ALA A 372 -8.64 20.57 2.29
N GLN A 373 -9.90 20.62 2.73
CA GLN A 373 -10.33 21.36 3.92
C GLN A 373 -9.58 20.94 5.20
N GLU A 374 -9.04 19.73 5.27
CA GLU A 374 -8.25 19.26 6.41
C GLU A 374 -6.96 20.05 6.61
N LEU A 375 -6.51 20.78 5.58
CA LEU A 375 -5.35 21.67 5.68
C LEU A 375 -5.56 22.85 6.63
N VAL A 376 -6.80 23.23 6.90
CA VAL A 376 -7.11 24.23 7.94
C VAL A 376 -6.62 23.74 9.30
N THR A 377 -6.94 22.50 9.65
CA THR A 377 -6.46 21.86 10.88
C THR A 377 -4.93 21.79 10.90
N ALA A 378 -4.32 21.33 9.80
CA ALA A 378 -2.87 21.23 9.72
C ALA A 378 -2.17 22.60 9.86
N SER A 379 -2.77 23.67 9.32
CA SER A 379 -2.27 25.04 9.46
C SER A 379 -2.38 25.54 10.90
N LEU A 380 -3.54 25.37 11.54
CA LEU A 380 -3.78 25.79 12.93
C LEU A 380 -2.84 25.06 13.91
N GLU A 381 -2.66 23.75 13.73
CA GLU A 381 -1.81 22.91 14.57
C GLU A 381 -0.33 22.95 14.17
N LYS A 382 0.03 23.76 13.17
CA LYS A 382 1.40 23.89 12.65
C LYS A 382 2.03 22.58 12.26
N ILE A 383 1.28 21.74 11.55
CA ILE A 383 1.73 20.43 11.03
C ILE A 383 2.28 20.62 9.62
N PRO A 384 3.61 20.67 9.42
CA PRO A 384 4.24 21.11 8.18
C PRO A 384 4.29 19.97 7.14
N VAL A 385 3.14 19.52 6.64
CA VAL A 385 3.05 18.58 5.52
C VAL A 385 3.30 19.29 4.19
N LYS A 386 3.83 18.56 3.22
CA LYS A 386 4.04 19.03 1.86
C LYS A 386 3.08 18.28 0.94
N ILE A 387 2.36 18.97 0.08
CA ILE A 387 1.44 18.38 -0.87
C ILE A 387 1.89 18.74 -2.28
N GLY A 388 2.22 17.76 -3.11
CA GLY A 388 2.45 17.91 -4.54
C GLY A 388 1.23 17.43 -5.31
N ILE A 389 0.53 18.37 -5.97
CA ILE A 389 -0.62 18.06 -6.82
C ILE A 389 -0.13 17.87 -8.25
N LEU A 390 -0.27 16.66 -8.80
CA LEU A 390 -0.09 16.41 -10.23
C LEU A 390 -1.38 16.75 -10.95
N ASN A 391 -1.49 18.03 -11.35
CA ASN A 391 -2.70 18.63 -11.87
C ASN A 391 -2.75 18.52 -13.40
N ASN A 392 -3.45 17.54 -13.90
CA ASN A 392 -3.69 17.34 -15.32
C ASN A 392 -5.09 17.75 -15.77
N SER A 393 -5.88 18.38 -14.90
CA SER A 393 -7.26 18.81 -15.16
C SER A 393 -8.25 17.69 -15.51
N TYR A 394 -7.93 16.45 -15.12
CA TYR A 394 -8.77 15.28 -15.43
C TYR A 394 -8.82 14.28 -14.27
N LEU A 395 -9.90 13.51 -14.21
CA LEU A 395 -9.88 12.20 -13.54
C LEU A 395 -9.06 11.22 -14.41
N GLY A 396 -7.75 11.40 -14.37
CA GLY A 396 -6.82 10.91 -15.38
C GLY A 396 -6.82 9.39 -15.57
N MET A 397 -6.97 8.58 -14.51
CA MET A 397 -7.04 7.12 -14.66
C MET A 397 -8.31 6.69 -15.39
N VAL A 398 -9.47 7.30 -15.07
CA VAL A 398 -10.74 7.01 -15.76
C VAL A 398 -10.66 7.45 -17.22
N ARG A 399 -10.09 8.64 -17.48
CA ARG A 399 -9.85 9.13 -18.83
C ARG A 399 -8.97 8.17 -19.64
N GLN A 400 -7.85 7.69 -19.09
CA GLN A 400 -6.97 6.72 -19.74
C GLN A 400 -7.73 5.45 -20.15
N TRP A 401 -8.62 4.94 -19.27
CA TRP A 401 -9.45 3.78 -19.59
C TRP A 401 -10.44 4.07 -20.71
N GLN A 402 -11.12 5.22 -20.69
CA GLN A 402 -12.06 5.61 -21.74
C GLN A 402 -11.36 5.75 -23.10
N GLU A 403 -10.13 6.29 -23.09
CA GLU A 403 -9.33 6.38 -24.30
C GLU A 403 -8.92 5.00 -24.83
N MET A 404 -8.34 4.16 -23.98
CA MET A 404 -7.74 2.90 -24.43
C MET A 404 -8.76 1.79 -24.71
N PHE A 405 -9.91 1.77 -24.02
CA PHE A 405 -10.81 0.62 -24.03
C PHE A 405 -12.26 0.95 -24.37
N TYR A 406 -12.64 2.23 -24.42
CA TYR A 406 -14.01 2.64 -24.67
C TYR A 406 -14.17 3.55 -25.90
N GLY A 407 -13.20 3.52 -26.83
CA GLY A 407 -13.25 4.24 -28.11
C GLY A 407 -13.34 5.75 -27.94
N GLU A 408 -12.58 6.30 -26.97
CA GLU A 408 -12.49 7.74 -26.68
C GLU A 408 -13.83 8.39 -26.32
N ARG A 409 -14.78 7.60 -25.81
CA ARG A 409 -16.07 8.11 -25.34
C ARG A 409 -15.91 8.68 -23.93
N TYR A 410 -15.35 9.89 -23.86
CA TYR A 410 -15.13 10.59 -22.60
C TYR A 410 -16.43 11.03 -21.96
N SER A 411 -16.60 10.73 -20.68
CA SER A 411 -17.76 11.13 -19.88
C SER A 411 -17.34 11.51 -18.48
N GLU A 412 -17.69 12.72 -18.05
CA GLU A 412 -17.53 13.24 -16.68
C GLU A 412 -16.10 13.15 -16.11
N VAL A 413 -15.08 13.22 -16.98
CA VAL A 413 -13.67 13.10 -16.56
C VAL A 413 -12.87 14.41 -16.69
N ASN A 414 -13.40 15.38 -17.43
CA ASN A 414 -12.77 16.68 -17.63
C ASN A 414 -13.14 17.62 -16.49
N LEU A 415 -12.13 18.12 -15.77
CA LEU A 415 -12.28 19.03 -14.65
C LEU A 415 -11.88 20.47 -15.00
N SER A 416 -11.32 20.73 -16.20
CA SER A 416 -10.70 22.02 -16.56
C SER A 416 -11.62 23.24 -16.40
N GLY A 417 -12.91 23.06 -16.60
CA GLY A 417 -13.91 24.15 -16.46
C GLY A 417 -14.33 24.46 -15.02
N THR A 418 -13.95 23.65 -14.05
CA THR A 418 -14.45 23.73 -12.66
C THR A 418 -13.36 23.69 -11.59
N LEU A 419 -12.09 23.54 -11.99
CA LEU A 419 -10.98 23.51 -11.04
C LEU A 419 -10.79 24.85 -10.32
N PRO A 420 -10.66 24.84 -8.99
CA PRO A 420 -10.25 26.02 -8.26
C PRO A 420 -8.78 26.37 -8.54
N ASP A 421 -8.40 27.59 -8.27
CA ASP A 421 -6.99 27.97 -8.16
C ASP A 421 -6.43 27.37 -6.85
N PHE A 422 -5.68 26.28 -6.96
CA PHE A 422 -5.18 25.54 -5.79
C PHE A 422 -4.21 26.36 -4.96
N VAL A 423 -3.46 27.28 -5.56
CA VAL A 423 -2.57 28.20 -4.82
C VAL A 423 -3.38 29.11 -3.91
N LYS A 424 -4.37 29.82 -4.49
CA LYS A 424 -5.23 30.71 -3.70
C LYS A 424 -6.05 29.94 -2.66
N TRP A 425 -6.48 28.74 -3.01
CA TRP A 425 -7.20 27.91 -2.06
C TRP A 425 -6.33 27.51 -0.86
N ALA A 426 -5.09 27.07 -1.11
CA ALA A 426 -4.12 26.77 -0.07
C ALA A 426 -3.84 28.01 0.82
N GLU A 427 -3.61 29.17 0.21
CA GLU A 427 -3.38 30.42 0.93
C GLU A 427 -4.57 30.82 1.80
N SER A 428 -5.79 30.62 1.33
CA SER A 428 -7.01 30.91 2.12
C SER A 428 -7.15 30.01 3.36
N MET A 429 -6.48 28.86 3.39
CA MET A 429 -6.41 27.93 4.52
C MET A 429 -5.17 28.15 5.42
N GLY A 430 -4.39 29.23 5.19
CA GLY A 430 -3.19 29.53 5.96
C GLY A 430 -1.94 28.73 5.55
N CYS A 431 -1.99 28.03 4.43
CA CYS A 431 -0.88 27.28 3.85
C CYS A 431 -0.04 28.19 2.91
N VAL A 432 1.12 27.70 2.50
CA VAL A 432 1.87 28.30 1.39
C VAL A 432 1.48 27.61 0.09
N GLY A 433 1.07 28.39 -0.93
CA GLY A 433 0.80 27.90 -2.27
C GLY A 433 1.96 28.21 -3.21
N ILE A 434 2.32 27.26 -4.07
CA ILE A 434 3.36 27.41 -5.10
C ILE A 434 2.80 26.80 -6.39
N ARG A 435 2.93 27.50 -7.52
CA ARG A 435 2.58 26.96 -8.85
C ARG A 435 3.84 26.66 -9.64
N VAL A 436 3.83 25.55 -10.37
CA VAL A 436 4.91 25.13 -11.26
C VAL A 436 4.30 24.79 -12.62
N GLU A 437 4.71 25.52 -13.65
CA GLU A 437 4.22 25.35 -15.02
C GLU A 437 5.36 25.00 -16.00
N ASP A 438 6.60 25.30 -15.63
CA ASP A 438 7.80 25.01 -16.43
C ASP A 438 8.70 23.98 -15.71
N PRO A 439 9.28 23.00 -16.43
CA PRO A 439 10.23 22.05 -15.86
C PRO A 439 11.40 22.68 -15.10
N GLN A 440 11.85 23.87 -15.51
CA GLN A 440 12.96 24.59 -14.87
C GLN A 440 12.60 25.12 -13.45
N GLU A 441 11.31 25.31 -13.15
CA GLU A 441 10.84 25.82 -11.87
C GLU A 441 10.72 24.70 -10.82
N ALA A 442 10.64 23.43 -11.23
CA ALA A 442 10.27 22.33 -10.36
C ALA A 442 11.23 22.17 -9.17
N GLU A 443 12.54 22.20 -9.41
CA GLU A 443 13.55 22.02 -8.38
C GLU A 443 13.51 23.16 -7.33
N ALA A 444 13.47 24.41 -7.77
CA ALA A 444 13.38 25.56 -6.87
C ALA A 444 12.09 25.57 -6.03
N ALA A 445 10.97 25.14 -6.61
CA ALA A 445 9.69 25.00 -5.90
C ALA A 445 9.73 23.93 -4.81
N ILE A 446 10.36 22.79 -5.10
CA ILE A 446 10.55 21.68 -4.16
C ILE A 446 11.48 22.10 -3.01
N ASP A 447 12.60 22.75 -3.31
CA ASP A 447 13.54 23.25 -2.30
C ASP A 447 12.87 24.28 -1.39
N LYS A 448 12.10 25.20 -1.98
CA LYS A 448 11.30 26.16 -1.21
C LYS A 448 10.30 25.46 -0.32
N ALA A 449 9.56 24.47 -0.82
CA ALA A 449 8.61 23.69 -0.03
C ALA A 449 9.30 22.97 1.13
N ASN A 450 10.46 22.34 0.90
CA ASN A 450 11.22 21.63 1.92
C ASN A 450 11.77 22.56 3.01
N SER A 451 12.08 23.81 2.68
CA SER A 451 12.60 24.81 3.64
C SER A 451 11.54 25.31 4.63
N ILE A 452 10.25 25.20 4.31
CA ILE A 452 9.13 25.70 5.15
C ILE A 452 8.71 24.60 6.11
N ASN A 453 8.93 24.79 7.41
CA ASN A 453 8.68 23.77 8.44
C ASN A 453 7.78 24.25 9.60
N ASP A 454 7.04 25.34 9.39
CA ASP A 454 6.12 25.92 10.37
C ASP A 454 4.64 25.83 9.97
N ARG A 455 4.36 25.43 8.73
CA ARG A 455 3.00 25.31 8.17
C ARG A 455 2.96 24.40 6.95
N PRO A 456 1.76 23.97 6.49
CA PRO A 456 1.62 23.18 5.26
C PRO A 456 2.02 23.96 4.00
N VAL A 457 2.51 23.22 3.00
CA VAL A 457 2.84 23.77 1.68
C VAL A 457 2.12 22.96 0.62
N VAL A 458 1.48 23.63 -0.34
CA VAL A 458 0.85 23.00 -1.52
C VAL A 458 1.58 23.46 -2.77
N VAL A 459 2.08 22.52 -3.54
CA VAL A 459 2.73 22.75 -4.83
C VAL A 459 1.82 22.22 -5.94
N ASP A 460 1.26 23.12 -6.76
CA ASP A 460 0.40 22.81 -7.92
C ASP A 460 1.28 22.65 -9.15
N PHE A 461 1.66 21.39 -9.49
CA PHE A 461 2.36 21.06 -10.72
C PHE A 461 1.35 20.89 -11.85
N ARG A 462 1.35 21.84 -12.80
CA ARG A 462 0.52 21.80 -14.00
C ARG A 462 1.14 20.85 -15.02
N VAL A 463 0.65 19.61 -15.02
CA VAL A 463 1.23 18.54 -15.83
C VAL A 463 0.42 18.28 -17.09
N GLU A 464 1.03 17.59 -18.04
CA GLU A 464 0.40 17.22 -19.30
C GLU A 464 -0.89 16.41 -19.09
N GLU A 465 -1.95 16.83 -19.79
CA GLU A 465 -3.30 16.26 -19.64
C GLU A 465 -3.41 14.83 -20.15
N ASN A 466 -2.65 14.50 -21.21
CA ASN A 466 -2.81 13.25 -21.95
C ASN A 466 -1.86 12.13 -21.54
N GLU A 467 -1.02 12.37 -20.53
CA GLU A 467 -0.04 11.38 -20.10
C GLU A 467 -0.70 10.10 -19.56
N LYS A 468 -0.11 8.95 -19.88
CA LYS A 468 -0.63 7.64 -19.51
C LYS A 468 0.33 6.89 -18.60
N VAL A 469 -0.24 6.06 -17.74
CA VAL A 469 0.55 5.15 -16.90
C VAL A 469 0.88 3.89 -17.70
N PHE A 470 2.16 3.70 -17.97
CA PHE A 470 2.72 2.49 -18.57
C PHE A 470 3.86 1.95 -17.68
N PRO A 471 4.11 0.61 -17.69
CA PRO A 471 3.36 -0.45 -18.37
C PRO A 471 1.92 -0.63 -17.84
N MET A 472 1.07 -1.35 -18.56
CA MET A 472 -0.30 -1.64 -18.14
C MET A 472 -0.73 -3.05 -18.55
N VAL A 473 -1.21 -3.85 -17.60
CA VAL A 473 -1.97 -5.08 -17.87
C VAL A 473 -3.46 -4.73 -17.85
N PRO A 474 -4.22 -4.87 -18.94
CA PRO A 474 -5.64 -4.57 -18.94
C PRO A 474 -6.40 -5.45 -17.94
N ALA A 475 -7.44 -4.91 -17.29
CA ALA A 475 -8.21 -5.65 -16.31
C ALA A 475 -8.79 -6.95 -16.90
N GLY A 476 -8.64 -8.05 -16.16
CA GLY A 476 -9.12 -9.37 -16.59
C GLY A 476 -8.31 -10.04 -17.69
N GLN A 477 -7.25 -9.41 -18.18
CA GLN A 477 -6.31 -10.02 -19.15
C GLN A 477 -5.15 -10.72 -18.43
N SER A 478 -4.40 -11.52 -19.19
CA SER A 478 -3.18 -12.18 -18.72
C SER A 478 -2.06 -11.15 -18.49
N ASN A 479 -1.16 -11.44 -17.57
CA ASN A 479 0.10 -10.70 -17.44
C ASN A 479 0.97 -10.75 -18.73
N ASP A 480 0.76 -11.76 -19.58
CA ASP A 480 1.38 -11.81 -20.91
C ASP A 480 0.83 -10.74 -21.89
N ASP A 481 -0.34 -10.14 -21.58
CA ASP A 481 -0.96 -9.08 -22.38
C ASP A 481 -0.49 -7.67 -21.98
N LEU A 482 0.62 -7.56 -21.27
CA LEU A 482 1.24 -6.32 -20.84
C LEU A 482 1.40 -5.33 -22.00
N ILE A 483 0.85 -4.13 -21.84
CA ILE A 483 1.00 -3.00 -22.76
C ILE A 483 2.19 -2.17 -22.30
N LEU A 484 3.17 -2.01 -23.17
CA LEU A 484 4.38 -1.23 -22.93
C LEU A 484 4.24 0.21 -23.45
N HIS A 485 5.08 1.11 -22.95
CA HIS A 485 5.27 2.43 -23.55
C HIS A 485 5.65 2.31 -25.04
N ASP A 486 5.24 3.26 -25.87
CA ASP A 486 5.41 3.19 -27.34
C ASP A 486 6.85 2.98 -27.76
N SER A 487 7.80 3.61 -27.08
CA SER A 487 9.25 3.45 -27.32
C SER A 487 9.78 2.02 -27.10
N GLN A 488 9.01 1.17 -26.45
CA GLN A 488 9.40 -0.20 -26.08
C GLN A 488 8.59 -1.29 -26.80
N ARG A 489 7.48 -0.93 -27.49
CA ARG A 489 6.55 -1.92 -28.10
C ARG A 489 7.24 -2.84 -29.10
N ALA A 490 8.18 -2.32 -29.89
CA ALA A 490 8.94 -3.13 -30.86
C ALA A 490 9.79 -4.22 -30.22
N ARG A 491 10.11 -4.10 -28.91
CA ARG A 491 10.95 -5.05 -28.17
C ARG A 491 10.14 -6.10 -27.40
N ARG A 492 8.82 -6.10 -27.47
CA ARG A 492 7.94 -6.99 -26.67
C ARG A 492 8.30 -8.47 -26.79
N GLU A 493 8.85 -8.89 -27.93
CA GLU A 493 9.26 -10.30 -28.15
C GLU A 493 10.29 -10.81 -27.14
N PHE A 494 11.12 -9.92 -26.58
CA PHE A 494 12.13 -10.29 -25.60
C PHE A 494 11.54 -10.66 -24.21
N LEU A 495 10.26 -10.38 -23.97
CA LEU A 495 9.55 -10.79 -22.74
C LEU A 495 8.98 -12.21 -22.82
N LYS A 496 8.98 -12.82 -24.00
CA LYS A 496 8.54 -14.21 -24.21
C LYS A 496 9.67 -15.16 -23.79
#